data_dd703aac032eb401b43ecbd1301a4592
#
_entry.id   dd703aac032eb401b43ecbd1301a4592
#
_cell.length_a   1.000
_cell.length_b   1.000
_cell.length_c   1.000
_cell.angle_alpha   90.00
_cell.angle_beta   90.00
_cell.angle_gamma   90.00
#
_symmetry.space_group_name_H-M   'P 1'
#
loop_
_entity.id
_entity.type
_entity.pdbx_description
1 polymer ?
#
loop_
_entity_poly.entity_id
_entity_poly.type
_entity_poly.pdbx_seq_one_letter_code
_entity_poly.pdbx_strand_id
1 'polypeptide(L)'
;MKKNMSFKIIATVGLWAAIGLTACKAPQLSPDGERAVLPEGDGHTYDTAFVKPLEWNVFFQDSILQGYVEVALQNNYSFKQSMERVTMSRANLQRAKGLLLPEVSLGIGTSVNRFGEYTMDGVGNSETNVPSLAKDKHIPDPYRDFGLFLNFQWEADIWGKLTRKKLAAVARWMASVEATRFAQSVLISELAVHYYELIGLDKRRDVLEEAHISSKRSYELTRQLKKEGAETQLAVDQFHARMLLIESKLLENDQLIGEKERAIACLLGVFPFEIRRMSFEELRQIPFPLSDGVPANMLTLRPDVRAAEMELLASKADVMAAKAAFYPSLVLGAGGGFNSFDLGKWFTAPASLVYDLAAGITAPVFQRNQIRSMWNEARASQRIALSQYHETALKAYTEVLDLYCAGLNQVERVRLKEVETVAHQRSVTNANELFKLNYVGFLEVLSANERYLDSELERIDIITDLCRKKILLYRALGGGC
;
A
#
# COMPACT_ATOMS: atom_id res chain seq x y z
N MET A 1 4.87 73.32 7.22
CA MET A 1 5.89 72.24 7.20
C MET A 1 5.40 70.87 7.68
N LYS A 2 4.15 70.65 8.15
CA LYS A 2 3.68 69.32 8.66
C LYS A 2 3.05 68.38 7.58
N LYS A 3 2.66 68.90 6.42
CA LYS A 3 1.97 68.08 5.36
C LYS A 3 2.89 67.22 4.52
N ASN A 4 4.18 67.54 4.42
CA ASN A 4 5.15 66.80 3.59
C ASN A 4 5.78 65.58 4.26
N MET A 5 5.66 65.45 5.59
CA MET A 5 6.31 64.35 6.34
C MET A 5 5.44 63.07 6.30
N SER A 6 4.11 63.18 6.31
CA SER A 6 3.17 62.05 6.20
C SER A 6 3.23 61.35 4.82
N PHE A 7 3.42 62.14 3.76
CA PHE A 7 3.51 61.59 2.40
C PHE A 7 4.80 60.81 2.14
N LYS A 8 5.92 61.24 2.74
CA LYS A 8 7.21 60.54 2.65
C LYS A 8 7.21 59.21 3.43
N ILE A 9 6.52 59.12 4.57
CA ILE A 9 6.41 57.90 5.36
C ILE A 9 5.55 56.87 4.63
N ILE A 10 4.44 57.27 4.02
CA ILE A 10 3.55 56.40 3.25
C ILE A 10 4.26 55.91 1.97
N ALA A 11 5.04 56.77 1.29
CA ALA A 11 5.82 56.42 0.10
C ALA A 11 6.99 55.47 0.43
N THR A 12 7.67 55.61 1.59
CA THR A 12 8.72 54.69 2.01
C THR A 12 8.18 53.35 2.45
N VAL A 13 7.06 53.28 3.15
CA VAL A 13 6.40 52.01 3.51
C VAL A 13 5.86 51.29 2.24
N GLY A 14 5.30 52.03 1.29
CA GLY A 14 4.90 51.48 0.00
C GLY A 14 6.06 50.93 -0.85
N LEU A 15 7.22 51.57 -0.81
CA LEU A 15 8.42 51.12 -1.54
C LEU A 15 9.04 49.85 -0.90
N TRP A 16 9.01 49.73 0.42
CA TRP A 16 9.42 48.51 1.13
C TRP A 16 8.50 47.34 0.91
N ALA A 17 7.19 47.59 0.79
CA ALA A 17 6.19 46.57 0.45
C ALA A 17 6.35 46.08 -1.01
N ALA A 18 6.72 46.97 -1.95
CA ALA A 18 6.93 46.62 -3.36
C ALA A 18 8.22 45.82 -3.62
N ILE A 19 9.28 46.06 -2.82
CA ILE A 19 10.57 45.31 -2.93
C ILE A 19 10.42 43.88 -2.36
N GLY A 20 9.51 43.66 -1.39
CA GLY A 20 9.20 42.34 -0.83
C GLY A 20 8.47 41.37 -1.77
N LEU A 21 7.84 41.87 -2.84
CA LEU A 21 7.01 41.06 -3.73
C LEU A 21 7.75 40.41 -4.93
N THR A 22 9.04 40.74 -5.13
CA THR A 22 9.78 40.23 -6.31
C THR A 22 10.69 39.01 -6.05
N ALA A 23 10.69 38.45 -4.87
CA ALA A 23 11.62 37.37 -4.52
C ALA A 23 10.95 36.17 -3.86
N CYS A 24 10.18 35.39 -4.61
CA CYS A 24 9.98 33.98 -4.24
C CYS A 24 9.56 33.15 -5.47
N LYS A 25 10.53 32.78 -6.31
CA LYS A 25 10.41 31.50 -7.01
C LYS A 25 10.49 30.44 -5.94
N ALA A 26 9.37 29.74 -5.66
CA ALA A 26 9.38 28.55 -4.82
C ALA A 26 10.43 27.58 -5.39
N PRO A 27 11.44 27.15 -4.61
CA PRO A 27 12.37 26.15 -5.07
C PRO A 27 11.56 24.91 -5.46
N GLN A 28 11.68 24.47 -6.71
CA GLN A 28 11.09 23.22 -7.16
C GLN A 28 11.72 22.09 -6.33
N LEU A 29 10.90 21.23 -5.75
CA LEU A 29 11.35 19.97 -5.17
C LEU A 29 11.84 19.10 -6.32
N SER A 30 13.15 19.02 -6.51
CA SER A 30 13.77 18.12 -7.47
C SER A 30 14.05 16.79 -6.77
N PRO A 31 13.61 15.65 -7.30
CA PRO A 31 13.97 14.33 -6.78
C PRO A 31 15.44 13.97 -7.04
N ASP A 32 16.11 14.71 -7.90
CA ASP A 32 17.33 14.28 -8.60
C ASP A 32 18.60 14.14 -7.74
N GLY A 33 18.55 14.43 -6.45
CA GLY A 33 19.75 14.37 -5.58
C GLY A 33 19.85 13.16 -4.66
N GLU A 34 18.83 12.31 -4.56
CA GLU A 34 18.77 11.27 -3.53
C GLU A 34 18.20 9.93 -4.03
N ARG A 35 18.18 9.72 -5.35
CA ARG A 35 17.77 8.42 -5.89
C ARG A 35 18.77 7.35 -5.49
N ALA A 36 18.26 6.18 -5.07
CA ALA A 36 19.10 5.01 -4.88
C ALA A 36 19.79 4.67 -6.21
N VAL A 37 21.12 4.70 -6.21
CA VAL A 37 21.93 4.31 -7.36
C VAL A 37 22.16 2.82 -7.26
N LEU A 38 21.88 2.08 -8.33
CA LEU A 38 22.26 0.67 -8.45
C LEU A 38 23.78 0.54 -8.38
N PRO A 39 24.33 -0.50 -7.75
CA PRO A 39 25.76 -0.77 -7.78
C PRO A 39 26.24 -0.88 -9.23
N GLU A 40 27.30 -0.17 -9.57
CA GLU A 40 27.97 -0.35 -10.87
C GLU A 40 28.67 -1.73 -10.84
N GLY A 41 28.10 -2.67 -11.61
CA GLY A 41 28.79 -3.81 -12.18
C GLY A 41 29.48 -4.83 -11.29
N ASP A 42 28.75 -5.86 -10.85
CA ASP A 42 29.34 -7.15 -10.44
C ASP A 42 29.31 -8.19 -11.58
N GLY A 43 29.72 -7.80 -12.79
CA GLY A 43 29.92 -8.74 -13.91
C GLY A 43 28.68 -9.39 -14.51
N HIS A 44 27.49 -9.11 -14.00
CA HIS A 44 26.22 -9.45 -14.65
C HIS A 44 25.92 -8.36 -15.67
N THR A 45 25.87 -8.71 -16.93
CA THR A 45 25.50 -7.82 -18.04
C THR A 45 24.12 -7.27 -17.75
N TYR A 46 24.06 -6.02 -17.29
CA TYR A 46 22.81 -5.28 -17.25
C TYR A 46 22.43 -4.98 -18.70
N ASP A 47 21.45 -5.68 -19.23
CA ASP A 47 20.86 -5.25 -20.49
C ASP A 47 20.25 -3.86 -20.25
N THR A 48 20.74 -2.87 -21.02
CA THR A 48 20.22 -1.52 -20.99
C THR A 48 18.85 -1.39 -21.67
N ALA A 49 18.31 -2.51 -22.15
CA ALA A 49 16.97 -2.55 -22.72
C ALA A 49 15.93 -2.17 -21.66
N PHE A 50 15.10 -1.21 -22.00
CA PHE A 50 13.99 -0.77 -21.15
C PHE A 50 12.91 -1.84 -21.16
N VAL A 51 12.87 -2.68 -20.12
CA VAL A 51 11.82 -3.71 -19.98
C VAL A 51 10.59 -3.07 -19.38
N LYS A 52 9.50 -2.99 -20.15
CA LYS A 52 8.18 -2.69 -19.63
C LYS A 52 7.61 -3.99 -19.05
N PRO A 53 7.15 -4.04 -17.78
CA PRO A 53 6.49 -5.22 -17.25
C PRO A 53 5.27 -5.57 -18.12
N LEU A 54 5.11 -6.85 -18.43
CA LEU A 54 3.90 -7.33 -19.11
C LEU A 54 2.69 -7.10 -18.21
N GLU A 55 1.56 -6.75 -18.79
CA GLU A 55 0.28 -6.74 -18.09
C GLU A 55 -0.04 -8.15 -17.59
N TRP A 56 -0.74 -8.27 -16.46
CA TRP A 56 -1.01 -9.57 -15.85
C TRP A 56 -1.84 -10.50 -16.73
N ASN A 57 -2.75 -9.96 -17.54
CA ASN A 57 -3.57 -10.71 -18.51
C ASN A 57 -2.75 -11.26 -19.68
N VAL A 58 -1.61 -10.66 -20.00
CA VAL A 58 -0.67 -11.13 -21.02
C VAL A 58 0.30 -12.15 -20.43
N PHE A 59 0.74 -11.93 -19.18
CA PHE A 59 1.65 -12.84 -18.49
C PHE A 59 0.98 -14.17 -18.14
N PHE A 60 -0.22 -14.11 -17.54
CA PHE A 60 -1.01 -15.30 -17.21
C PHE A 60 -1.95 -15.62 -18.37
N GLN A 61 -1.61 -16.60 -19.18
CA GLN A 61 -2.41 -17.02 -20.34
C GLN A 61 -3.60 -17.91 -19.97
N ASP A 62 -3.72 -18.32 -18.70
CA ASP A 62 -4.82 -19.13 -18.19
C ASP A 62 -6.08 -18.27 -17.98
N SER A 63 -7.12 -18.53 -18.78
CA SER A 63 -8.39 -17.83 -18.72
C SER A 63 -9.16 -18.08 -17.41
N ILE A 64 -8.96 -19.23 -16.76
CA ILE A 64 -9.60 -19.56 -15.48
C ILE A 64 -8.99 -18.67 -14.38
N LEU A 65 -7.66 -18.60 -14.31
CA LEU A 65 -6.95 -17.74 -13.40
C LEU A 65 -7.30 -16.25 -13.63
N GLN A 66 -7.36 -15.82 -14.90
CA GLN A 66 -7.75 -14.45 -15.25
C GLN A 66 -9.14 -14.11 -14.68
N GLY A 67 -10.11 -14.99 -14.81
CA GLY A 67 -11.44 -14.80 -14.22
C GLY A 67 -11.39 -14.67 -12.69
N TYR A 68 -10.56 -15.47 -12.01
CA TYR A 68 -10.37 -15.33 -10.56
C TYR A 68 -9.67 -14.04 -10.17
N VAL A 69 -8.69 -13.57 -10.93
CA VAL A 69 -8.05 -12.27 -10.71
C VAL A 69 -9.07 -11.13 -10.79
N GLU A 70 -9.94 -11.13 -11.78
CA GLU A 70 -11.00 -10.11 -11.91
C GLU A 70 -11.96 -10.12 -10.71
N VAL A 71 -12.38 -11.31 -10.26
CA VAL A 71 -13.23 -11.45 -9.06
C VAL A 71 -12.50 -10.97 -7.82
N ALA A 72 -11.22 -11.32 -7.65
CA ALA A 72 -10.40 -10.88 -6.52
C ALA A 72 -10.26 -9.35 -6.48
N LEU A 73 -9.95 -8.71 -7.60
CA LEU A 73 -9.84 -7.25 -7.71
C LEU A 73 -11.14 -6.52 -7.36
N GLN A 74 -12.29 -7.14 -7.65
CA GLN A 74 -13.59 -6.57 -7.31
C GLN A 74 -14.00 -6.81 -5.87
N ASN A 75 -13.65 -7.94 -5.27
CA ASN A 75 -14.23 -8.39 -4.01
C ASN A 75 -13.27 -8.44 -2.82
N ASN A 76 -11.95 -8.54 -3.05
CA ASN A 76 -10.98 -8.67 -1.98
C ASN A 76 -11.04 -7.48 -1.00
N TYR A 77 -11.25 -7.78 0.28
CA TYR A 77 -11.44 -6.75 1.31
C TYR A 77 -10.16 -5.95 1.61
N SER A 78 -8.99 -6.57 1.55
CA SER A 78 -7.71 -5.86 1.76
C SER A 78 -7.43 -4.89 0.61
N PHE A 79 -7.76 -5.28 -0.62
CA PHE A 79 -7.62 -4.41 -1.78
C PHE A 79 -8.63 -3.25 -1.73
N LYS A 80 -9.91 -3.50 -1.36
CA LYS A 80 -10.90 -2.44 -1.11
C LYS A 80 -10.42 -1.45 -0.05
N GLN A 81 -9.85 -1.92 1.06
CA GLN A 81 -9.27 -1.05 2.08
C GLN A 81 -8.12 -0.19 1.52
N SER A 82 -7.28 -0.72 0.63
CA SER A 82 -6.22 0.08 0.01
C SER A 82 -6.77 1.18 -0.89
N MET A 83 -7.87 0.94 -1.62
CA MET A 83 -8.58 1.95 -2.42
C MET A 83 -9.19 3.05 -1.53
N GLU A 84 -9.77 2.68 -0.38
CA GLU A 84 -10.29 3.67 0.57
C GLU A 84 -9.18 4.52 1.21
N ARG A 85 -7.98 3.98 1.39
CA ARG A 85 -6.81 4.79 1.81
C ARG A 85 -6.45 5.86 0.78
N VAL A 86 -6.58 5.58 -0.51
CA VAL A 86 -6.42 6.60 -1.57
C VAL A 86 -7.50 7.67 -1.44
N THR A 87 -8.76 7.27 -1.19
CA THR A 87 -9.88 8.21 -0.96
C THR A 87 -9.62 9.10 0.25
N MET A 88 -9.17 8.54 1.37
CA MET A 88 -8.76 9.30 2.56
C MET A 88 -7.61 10.28 2.27
N SER A 89 -6.59 9.84 1.54
CA SER A 89 -5.46 10.68 1.17
C SER A 89 -5.87 11.82 0.23
N ARG A 90 -6.80 11.56 -0.70
CA ARG A 90 -7.41 12.58 -1.56
C ARG A 90 -8.21 13.60 -0.78
N ALA A 91 -8.97 13.18 0.24
CA ALA A 91 -9.69 14.09 1.14
C ALA A 91 -8.72 14.99 1.94
N ASN A 92 -7.59 14.43 2.41
CA ASN A 92 -6.54 15.20 3.05
C ASN A 92 -5.90 16.23 2.10
N LEU A 93 -5.70 15.88 0.83
CA LEU A 93 -5.26 16.81 -0.20
C LEU A 93 -6.30 17.92 -0.44
N GLN A 94 -7.59 17.60 -0.47
CA GLN A 94 -8.65 18.58 -0.59
C GLN A 94 -8.64 19.57 0.58
N ARG A 95 -8.48 19.06 1.81
CA ARG A 95 -8.29 19.90 3.00
C ARG A 95 -7.07 20.82 2.88
N ALA A 96 -5.92 20.28 2.44
CA ALA A 96 -4.70 21.07 2.26
C ALA A 96 -4.82 22.13 1.17
N LYS A 97 -5.61 21.88 0.11
CA LYS A 97 -5.97 22.89 -0.89
C LYS A 97 -6.89 23.96 -0.30
N GLY A 98 -7.83 23.56 0.56
CA GLY A 98 -8.76 24.46 1.24
C GLY A 98 -8.05 25.48 2.15
N LEU A 99 -6.93 25.11 2.78
CA LEU A 99 -6.14 26.03 3.62
C LEU A 99 -5.59 27.26 2.88
N LEU A 100 -5.52 27.23 1.54
CA LEU A 100 -5.13 28.38 0.71
C LEU A 100 -6.30 29.31 0.38
N LEU A 101 -7.53 28.88 0.66
CA LEU A 101 -8.74 29.65 0.42
C LEU A 101 -9.17 30.36 1.70
N PRO A 102 -9.93 31.44 1.59
CA PRO A 102 -10.53 32.06 2.75
C PRO A 102 -11.56 31.13 3.42
N GLU A 103 -11.60 31.21 4.74
CA GLU A 103 -12.68 30.64 5.54
C GLU A 103 -13.80 31.66 5.66
N VAL A 104 -15.03 31.23 5.42
CA VAL A 104 -16.24 32.05 5.56
C VAL A 104 -17.17 31.35 6.53
N SER A 105 -17.55 32.05 7.59
CA SER A 105 -18.50 31.53 8.58
C SER A 105 -19.64 32.49 8.83
N LEU A 106 -20.85 31.94 9.00
CA LEU A 106 -22.04 32.66 9.39
C LEU A 106 -22.35 32.32 10.84
N GLY A 107 -22.39 33.35 11.69
CA GLY A 107 -22.77 33.23 13.09
C GLY A 107 -24.04 33.98 13.41
N ILE A 108 -24.94 33.33 14.11
CA ILE A 108 -26.12 33.95 14.72
C ILE A 108 -25.96 33.79 16.23
N GLY A 109 -26.07 34.87 16.96
CA GLY A 109 -25.92 34.84 18.40
C GLY A 109 -26.88 35.82 19.09
N THR A 110 -27.28 35.51 20.30
CA THR A 110 -27.93 36.40 21.21
C THR A 110 -27.28 36.26 22.59
N SER A 111 -27.11 37.38 23.26
CA SER A 111 -26.67 37.41 24.64
C SER A 111 -27.48 38.39 25.48
N VAL A 112 -27.53 38.15 26.79
CA VAL A 112 -28.11 39.04 27.77
C VAL A 112 -27.10 39.26 28.88
N ASN A 113 -26.61 40.46 29.03
CA ASN A 113 -25.56 40.81 29.99
C ASN A 113 -26.07 41.88 30.95
N ARG A 114 -25.92 41.69 32.27
CA ARG A 114 -26.11 42.72 33.26
C ARG A 114 -24.76 43.17 33.78
N PHE A 115 -24.44 44.41 33.51
CA PHE A 115 -23.20 45.02 33.98
C PHE A 115 -23.36 45.54 35.42
N GLY A 116 -22.32 45.37 36.23
CA GLY A 116 -22.35 45.89 37.59
C GLY A 116 -22.22 47.42 37.59
N GLU A 117 -22.92 48.11 38.50
CA GLU A 117 -22.98 49.57 38.58
C GLU A 117 -21.62 50.25 38.74
N TYR A 118 -20.64 49.53 39.29
CA TYR A 118 -19.27 50.03 39.50
C TYR A 118 -18.27 49.54 38.44
N THR A 119 -18.77 49.08 37.29
CA THR A 119 -17.94 48.75 36.15
C THR A 119 -18.01 49.80 35.05
N MET A 120 -17.03 49.91 34.18
CA MET A 120 -17.01 50.88 33.10
C MET A 120 -18.24 50.74 32.21
N ASP A 121 -18.64 49.51 31.86
CA ASP A 121 -19.78 49.21 31.03
C ASP A 121 -21.12 49.54 31.75
N GLY A 122 -21.21 49.30 33.07
CA GLY A 122 -22.37 49.63 33.88
C GLY A 122 -22.61 51.11 34.00
N VAL A 123 -21.59 51.89 34.31
CA VAL A 123 -21.63 53.36 34.32
C VAL A 123 -21.97 53.87 32.91
N GLY A 124 -21.25 53.36 31.88
CA GLY A 124 -21.53 53.75 30.49
C GLY A 124 -22.97 53.49 30.09
N ASN A 125 -23.55 52.34 30.47
CA ASN A 125 -24.93 51.98 30.15
C ASN A 125 -25.98 52.85 30.80
N SER A 126 -25.72 53.28 32.07
CA SER A 126 -26.64 54.17 32.81
C SER A 126 -26.53 55.61 32.36
N GLU A 127 -25.33 56.15 32.19
CA GLU A 127 -25.08 57.59 31.89
C GLU A 127 -25.36 57.96 30.42
N THR A 128 -25.42 56.98 29.49
CA THR A 128 -25.73 57.26 28.06
C THR A 128 -27.22 57.40 27.75
N ASN A 129 -28.12 56.97 28.62
CA ASN A 129 -29.56 57.07 28.46
C ASN A 129 -30.10 58.45 28.86
N VAL A 130 -29.55 59.53 28.29
CA VAL A 130 -29.94 60.90 28.58
C VAL A 130 -31.34 61.26 28.03
N PRO A 131 -32.08 62.15 28.63
CA PRO A 131 -33.45 62.51 28.20
C PRO A 131 -33.56 63.03 26.77
N SER A 132 -32.47 63.55 26.19
CA SER A 132 -32.39 64.01 24.80
C SER A 132 -32.25 62.93 23.79
N LEU A 133 -31.95 61.67 24.19
CA LEU A 133 -31.85 60.51 23.31
C LEU A 133 -33.25 59.97 22.99
N ALA A 134 -33.48 59.63 21.76
CA ALA A 134 -34.75 58.99 21.33
C ALA A 134 -34.94 57.67 22.12
N LYS A 135 -36.16 57.46 22.65
CA LYS A 135 -36.45 56.28 23.52
C LYS A 135 -36.12 54.94 22.93
N ASP A 136 -36.18 54.80 21.61
CA ASP A 136 -35.84 53.59 20.86
C ASP A 136 -34.37 53.33 20.70
N LYS A 137 -33.51 54.29 21.15
CA LYS A 137 -32.05 54.18 21.22
C LYS A 137 -31.52 54.00 22.63
N HIS A 138 -32.42 53.98 23.65
CA HIS A 138 -32.01 53.70 25.01
C HIS A 138 -31.50 52.28 25.13
N ILE A 139 -30.30 52.13 25.75
CA ILE A 139 -29.67 50.87 26.02
C ILE A 139 -30.43 50.15 27.14
N PRO A 140 -30.93 48.92 26.94
CA PRO A 140 -31.68 48.20 27.96
C PRO A 140 -30.75 47.70 29.08
N ASP A 141 -31.28 47.65 30.30
CA ASP A 141 -30.63 46.95 31.44
C ASP A 141 -31.60 45.84 31.89
N PRO A 142 -31.24 44.55 31.76
CA PRO A 142 -29.99 44.03 31.23
C PRO A 142 -29.79 44.27 29.73
N TYR A 143 -28.55 44.49 29.31
CA TYR A 143 -28.17 44.68 27.93
C TYR A 143 -28.47 43.39 27.12
N ARG A 144 -29.15 43.50 26.05
CA ARG A 144 -29.47 42.43 25.12
C ARG A 144 -28.68 42.67 23.85
N ASP A 145 -28.15 41.58 23.26
CA ASP A 145 -27.39 41.64 22.02
C ASP A 145 -27.96 40.61 21.04
N PHE A 146 -28.31 41.01 19.85
CA PHE A 146 -28.78 40.17 18.76
C PHE A 146 -27.86 40.39 17.57
N GLY A 147 -27.05 39.37 17.26
CA GLY A 147 -26.02 39.44 16.22
C GLY A 147 -26.23 38.42 15.12
N LEU A 148 -26.11 38.86 13.87
CA LEU A 148 -25.93 38.00 12.69
C LEU A 148 -24.67 38.48 11.96
N PHE A 149 -23.64 37.66 11.89
CA PHE A 149 -22.34 38.02 11.35
C PHE A 149 -21.88 37.04 10.31
N LEU A 150 -21.45 37.55 9.16
CA LEU A 150 -20.65 36.83 8.18
C LEU A 150 -19.21 37.20 8.40
N ASN A 151 -18.39 36.24 8.81
CA ASN A 151 -16.96 36.42 9.07
C ASN A 151 -16.13 35.75 7.95
N PHE A 152 -15.15 36.48 7.49
CA PHE A 152 -14.17 36.08 6.50
C PHE A 152 -12.80 36.12 7.17
N GLN A 153 -12.03 35.03 7.03
CA GLN A 153 -10.64 34.97 7.52
C GLN A 153 -9.76 34.28 6.49
N TRP A 154 -8.62 34.88 6.18
CA TRP A 154 -7.67 34.33 5.21
C TRP A 154 -6.24 34.58 5.64
N GLU A 155 -5.44 33.50 5.68
CA GLU A 155 -4.00 33.59 5.86
C GLU A 155 -3.32 33.69 4.49
N ALA A 156 -2.67 34.82 4.21
CA ALA A 156 -1.92 35.02 2.98
C ALA A 156 -0.60 34.23 3.05
N ASP A 157 -0.41 33.29 2.11
CA ASP A 157 0.73 32.36 2.11
C ASP A 157 2.03 32.99 1.57
N ILE A 158 2.50 34.06 2.21
CA ILE A 158 3.67 34.84 1.77
C ILE A 158 4.96 33.99 1.76
N TRP A 159 5.11 33.13 2.77
CA TRP A 159 6.31 32.30 2.97
C TRP A 159 6.17 30.89 2.38
N GLY A 160 5.06 30.58 1.76
CA GLY A 160 4.78 29.28 1.16
C GLY A 160 4.51 28.18 2.18
N LYS A 161 4.17 28.49 3.44
CA LYS A 161 3.83 27.50 4.47
C LYS A 161 2.67 26.59 4.04
N LEU A 162 1.58 27.19 3.59
CA LEU A 162 0.37 26.47 3.15
C LEU A 162 0.59 25.76 1.82
N THR A 163 1.29 26.39 0.89
CA THR A 163 1.70 25.79 -0.38
C THR A 163 2.55 24.53 -0.16
N ARG A 164 3.49 24.56 0.81
CA ARG A 164 4.31 23.37 1.15
C ARG A 164 3.47 22.26 1.77
N LYS A 165 2.53 22.59 2.65
CA LYS A 165 1.56 21.61 3.18
C LYS A 165 0.73 20.96 2.07
N LYS A 166 0.27 21.75 1.07
CA LYS A 166 -0.41 21.21 -0.11
C LYS A 166 0.51 20.28 -0.91
N LEU A 167 1.77 20.64 -1.15
CA LEU A 167 2.73 19.79 -1.86
C LEU A 167 2.99 18.47 -1.13
N ALA A 168 3.14 18.50 0.20
CA ALA A 168 3.24 17.29 1.02
C ALA A 168 2.00 16.40 0.87
N ALA A 169 0.81 16.99 0.89
CA ALA A 169 -0.45 16.25 0.71
C ALA A 169 -0.57 15.65 -0.71
N VAL A 170 -0.10 16.36 -1.76
CA VAL A 170 -0.05 15.83 -3.14
C VAL A 170 0.87 14.60 -3.20
N ALA A 171 2.07 14.70 -2.63
CA ALA A 171 3.03 13.62 -2.64
C ALA A 171 2.50 12.38 -1.87
N ARG A 172 1.86 12.58 -0.69
CA ARG A 172 1.22 11.47 0.05
C ARG A 172 0.04 10.86 -0.70
N TRP A 173 -0.73 11.66 -1.42
CA TRP A 173 -1.77 11.10 -2.28
C TRP A 173 -1.17 10.23 -3.39
N MET A 174 -0.10 10.67 -4.05
CA MET A 174 0.62 9.86 -5.04
C MET A 174 1.22 8.60 -4.41
N ALA A 175 1.83 8.70 -3.22
CA ALA A 175 2.32 7.55 -2.46
C ALA A 175 1.22 6.51 -2.20
N SER A 176 0.01 6.96 -1.83
CA SER A 176 -1.13 6.07 -1.59
C SER A 176 -1.62 5.37 -2.86
N VAL A 177 -1.54 6.03 -4.02
CA VAL A 177 -1.87 5.43 -5.32
C VAL A 177 -0.87 4.33 -5.67
N GLU A 178 0.43 4.59 -5.52
CA GLU A 178 1.47 3.59 -5.80
C GLU A 178 1.42 2.43 -4.79
N ALA A 179 1.13 2.70 -3.52
CA ALA A 179 0.91 1.65 -2.52
C ALA A 179 -0.30 0.75 -2.87
N THR A 180 -1.35 1.31 -3.46
CA THR A 180 -2.51 0.52 -3.93
C THR A 180 -2.15 -0.33 -5.14
N ARG A 181 -1.34 0.17 -6.07
CA ARG A 181 -0.79 -0.62 -7.18
C ARG A 181 0.05 -1.79 -6.68
N PHE A 182 0.89 -1.54 -5.68
CA PHE A 182 1.66 -2.61 -5.03
C PHE A 182 0.74 -3.66 -4.40
N ALA A 183 -0.30 -3.24 -3.67
CA ALA A 183 -1.29 -4.16 -3.10
C ALA A 183 -2.02 -4.99 -4.17
N GLN A 184 -2.33 -4.41 -5.34
CA GLN A 184 -2.87 -5.12 -6.50
C GLN A 184 -1.90 -6.20 -7.00
N SER A 185 -0.63 -5.84 -7.20
CA SER A 185 0.42 -6.75 -7.65
C SER A 185 0.63 -7.92 -6.66
N VAL A 186 0.59 -7.64 -5.36
CA VAL A 186 0.66 -8.67 -4.31
C VAL A 186 -0.55 -9.59 -4.38
N LEU A 187 -1.77 -9.06 -4.44
CA LEU A 187 -2.99 -9.85 -4.51
C LEU A 187 -2.99 -10.81 -5.72
N ILE A 188 -2.64 -10.31 -6.91
CA ILE A 188 -2.57 -11.10 -8.13
C ILE A 188 -1.52 -12.21 -7.99
N SER A 189 -0.34 -11.89 -7.48
CA SER A 189 0.74 -12.86 -7.34
C SER A 189 0.44 -13.94 -6.28
N GLU A 190 -0.16 -13.58 -5.15
CA GLU A 190 -0.57 -14.53 -4.11
C GLU A 190 -1.66 -15.48 -4.63
N LEU A 191 -2.66 -14.93 -5.32
CA LEU A 191 -3.72 -15.74 -5.93
C LEU A 191 -3.14 -16.72 -6.95
N ALA A 192 -2.25 -16.25 -7.84
CA ALA A 192 -1.60 -17.10 -8.83
C ALA A 192 -0.72 -18.19 -8.19
N VAL A 193 0.04 -17.85 -7.14
CA VAL A 193 0.86 -18.83 -6.41
C VAL A 193 -0.03 -19.93 -5.80
N HIS A 194 -1.09 -19.58 -5.08
CA HIS A 194 -1.97 -20.59 -4.48
C HIS A 194 -2.70 -21.44 -5.53
N TYR A 195 -3.09 -20.81 -6.65
CA TYR A 195 -3.74 -21.52 -7.76
C TYR A 195 -2.82 -22.56 -8.40
N TYR A 196 -1.56 -22.21 -8.67
CA TYR A 196 -0.62 -23.17 -9.28
C TYR A 196 -0.08 -24.19 -8.25
N GLU A 197 0.04 -23.85 -6.98
CA GLU A 197 0.31 -24.82 -5.91
C GLU A 197 -0.83 -25.86 -5.82
N LEU A 198 -2.07 -25.44 -5.97
CA LEU A 198 -3.23 -26.32 -5.97
C LEU A 198 -3.20 -27.33 -7.13
N ILE A 199 -2.82 -26.89 -8.33
CA ILE A 199 -2.63 -27.78 -9.50
C ILE A 199 -1.51 -28.80 -9.23
N GLY A 200 -0.43 -28.39 -8.57
CA GLY A 200 0.63 -29.31 -8.15
C GLY A 200 0.13 -30.37 -7.16
N LEU A 201 -0.71 -29.98 -6.20
CA LEU A 201 -1.31 -30.89 -5.22
C LEU A 201 -2.29 -31.89 -5.86
N ASP A 202 -3.05 -31.49 -6.88
CA ASP A 202 -3.89 -32.42 -7.64
C ASP A 202 -3.03 -33.47 -8.34
N LYS A 203 -1.94 -33.07 -9.01
CA LYS A 203 -1.04 -34.03 -9.65
C LYS A 203 -0.39 -34.97 -8.65
N ARG A 204 -0.04 -34.47 -7.45
CA ARG A 204 0.45 -35.33 -6.36
C ARG A 204 -0.60 -36.35 -5.92
N ARG A 205 -1.89 -35.92 -5.85
CA ARG A 205 -3.01 -36.81 -5.51
C ARG A 205 -3.13 -37.94 -6.53
N ASP A 206 -3.11 -37.61 -7.84
CA ASP A 206 -3.18 -38.61 -8.91
C ASP A 206 -2.09 -39.68 -8.76
N VAL A 207 -0.83 -39.22 -8.56
CA VAL A 207 0.33 -40.11 -8.38
C VAL A 207 0.21 -40.96 -7.11
N LEU A 208 -0.26 -40.39 -6.01
CA LEU A 208 -0.48 -41.11 -4.76
C LEU A 208 -1.63 -42.12 -4.85
N GLU A 209 -2.71 -41.81 -5.57
CA GLU A 209 -3.83 -42.74 -5.82
C GLU A 209 -3.37 -43.95 -6.64
N GLU A 210 -2.62 -43.71 -7.73
CA GLU A 210 -2.02 -44.78 -8.54
C GLU A 210 -1.07 -45.66 -7.70
N ALA A 211 -0.22 -45.03 -6.87
CA ALA A 211 0.68 -45.74 -5.97
C ALA A 211 -0.06 -46.55 -4.90
N HIS A 212 -1.16 -46.02 -4.37
CA HIS A 212 -2.01 -46.72 -3.38
C HIS A 212 -2.64 -47.97 -3.99
N ILE A 213 -3.25 -47.84 -5.19
CA ILE A 213 -3.83 -48.97 -5.94
C ILE A 213 -2.78 -50.06 -6.18
N SER A 214 -1.59 -49.68 -6.66
CA SER A 214 -0.47 -50.56 -6.89
C SER A 214 0.01 -51.25 -5.63
N SER A 215 0.17 -50.49 -4.53
CA SER A 215 0.62 -51.01 -3.23
C SER A 215 -0.37 -51.98 -2.60
N LYS A 216 -1.66 -51.68 -2.70
CA LYS A 216 -2.74 -52.57 -2.24
C LYS A 216 -2.73 -53.88 -2.99
N ARG A 217 -2.61 -53.85 -4.33
CA ARG A 217 -2.44 -55.06 -5.15
C ARG A 217 -1.22 -55.90 -4.77
N SER A 218 -0.12 -55.24 -4.54
CA SER A 218 1.13 -55.94 -4.09
C SER A 218 0.96 -56.56 -2.71
N TYR A 219 0.32 -55.89 -1.77
CA TYR A 219 0.01 -56.45 -0.43
C TYR A 219 -0.89 -57.68 -0.54
N GLU A 220 -1.95 -57.64 -1.34
CA GLU A 220 -2.90 -58.74 -1.52
C GLU A 220 -2.21 -59.95 -2.17
N LEU A 221 -1.37 -59.72 -3.20
CA LEU A 221 -0.59 -60.77 -3.86
C LEU A 221 0.42 -61.44 -2.88
N THR A 222 1.20 -60.66 -2.15
CA THR A 222 2.18 -61.17 -1.19
C THR A 222 1.50 -61.96 -0.06
N ARG A 223 0.31 -61.52 0.37
CA ARG A 223 -0.52 -62.24 1.33
C ARG A 223 -0.98 -63.60 0.82
N GLN A 224 -1.28 -63.72 -0.50
CA GLN A 224 -1.66 -64.99 -1.14
C GLN A 224 -0.42 -65.91 -1.24
N LEU A 225 0.71 -65.40 -1.74
CA LEU A 225 1.95 -66.14 -1.87
C LEU A 225 2.42 -66.69 -0.52
N LYS A 226 2.24 -65.94 0.56
CA LYS A 226 2.54 -66.45 1.91
C LYS A 226 1.65 -67.66 2.27
N LYS A 227 0.37 -67.66 1.95
CA LYS A 227 -0.51 -68.80 2.20
C LYS A 227 -0.06 -70.06 1.47
N GLU A 228 0.56 -69.89 0.31
CA GLU A 228 1.11 -70.95 -0.52
C GLU A 228 2.54 -71.34 -0.10
N GLY A 229 3.12 -70.67 0.92
CA GLY A 229 4.48 -70.93 1.41
C GLY A 229 5.60 -70.37 0.57
N ALA A 230 5.24 -69.51 -0.43
CA ALA A 230 6.20 -68.90 -1.36
C ALA A 230 6.77 -67.57 -0.82
N GLU A 231 6.16 -66.96 0.23
CA GLU A 231 6.62 -65.69 0.83
C GLU A 231 6.60 -65.73 2.35
N THR A 232 7.31 -64.74 2.97
CA THR A 232 7.46 -64.59 4.41
C THR A 232 6.42 -63.65 5.03
N GLN A 233 6.20 -63.75 6.34
CA GLN A 233 5.39 -62.77 7.10
C GLN A 233 6.01 -61.35 7.01
N LEU A 234 7.34 -61.27 7.03
CA LEU A 234 8.07 -60.02 6.92
C LEU A 234 7.69 -59.26 5.62
N ALA A 235 7.61 -59.99 4.49
CA ALA A 235 7.19 -59.36 3.22
C ALA A 235 5.77 -58.82 3.28
N VAL A 236 4.83 -59.58 3.85
CA VAL A 236 3.43 -59.14 4.04
C VAL A 236 3.36 -57.88 4.88
N ASP A 237 4.07 -57.83 6.00
CA ASP A 237 4.06 -56.70 6.93
C ASP A 237 4.68 -55.45 6.29
N GLN A 238 5.72 -55.57 5.49
CA GLN A 238 6.36 -54.46 4.77
C GLN A 238 5.42 -53.85 3.68
N PHE A 239 4.76 -54.69 2.87
CA PHE A 239 3.80 -54.20 1.88
C PHE A 239 2.55 -53.61 2.54
N HIS A 240 2.09 -54.11 3.69
CA HIS A 240 1.02 -53.55 4.46
C HIS A 240 1.41 -52.18 5.02
N ALA A 241 2.56 -52.04 5.66
CA ALA A 241 3.07 -50.78 6.18
C ALA A 241 3.21 -49.71 5.07
N ARG A 242 3.69 -50.11 3.89
CA ARG A 242 3.79 -49.21 2.74
C ARG A 242 2.41 -48.72 2.27
N MET A 243 1.43 -49.61 2.15
CA MET A 243 0.07 -49.24 1.73
C MET A 243 -0.51 -48.20 2.72
N LEU A 244 -0.37 -48.41 4.03
CA LEU A 244 -0.82 -47.49 5.06
C LEU A 244 -0.08 -46.14 5.00
N LEU A 245 1.24 -46.16 4.71
CA LEU A 245 2.02 -44.94 4.53
C LEU A 245 1.52 -44.10 3.36
N ILE A 246 1.20 -44.73 2.22
CA ILE A 246 0.68 -44.01 1.04
C ILE A 246 -0.73 -43.46 1.33
N GLU A 247 -1.57 -44.25 2.02
CA GLU A 247 -2.90 -43.79 2.46
C GLU A 247 -2.80 -42.56 3.39
N SER A 248 -1.85 -42.57 4.32
CA SER A 248 -1.58 -41.40 5.17
C SER A 248 -1.15 -40.17 4.37
N LYS A 249 -0.24 -40.35 3.36
CA LYS A 249 0.17 -39.27 2.45
C LYS A 249 -1.00 -38.72 1.62
N LEU A 250 -1.96 -39.55 1.23
CA LEU A 250 -3.17 -39.13 0.52
C LEU A 250 -4.03 -38.22 1.40
N LEU A 251 -4.29 -38.62 2.66
CA LEU A 251 -5.07 -37.82 3.60
C LEU A 251 -4.41 -36.45 3.87
N GLU A 252 -3.08 -36.41 4.03
CA GLU A 252 -2.31 -35.17 4.18
C GLU A 252 -2.45 -34.30 2.93
N ASN A 253 -2.34 -34.88 1.73
CA ASN A 253 -2.47 -34.13 0.48
C ASN A 253 -3.88 -33.57 0.29
N ASP A 254 -4.94 -34.31 0.63
CA ASP A 254 -6.32 -33.85 0.56
C ASP A 254 -6.58 -32.69 1.55
N GLN A 255 -5.96 -32.73 2.73
CA GLN A 255 -6.01 -31.62 3.66
C GLN A 255 -5.36 -30.35 3.06
N LEU A 256 -4.18 -30.48 2.43
CA LEU A 256 -3.48 -29.36 1.79
C LEU A 256 -4.28 -28.77 0.62
N ILE A 257 -4.94 -29.62 -0.18
CA ILE A 257 -5.86 -29.18 -1.26
C ILE A 257 -6.95 -28.29 -0.66
N GLY A 258 -7.65 -28.78 0.38
CA GLY A 258 -8.72 -28.01 1.02
C GLY A 258 -8.22 -26.70 1.66
N GLU A 259 -7.01 -26.68 2.22
CA GLU A 259 -6.38 -25.44 2.74
C GLU A 259 -6.13 -24.43 1.63
N LYS A 260 -5.61 -24.85 0.47
CA LYS A 260 -5.35 -23.97 -0.65
C LYS A 260 -6.65 -23.45 -1.29
N GLU A 261 -7.68 -24.28 -1.42
CA GLU A 261 -8.99 -23.84 -1.90
C GLU A 261 -9.61 -22.77 -0.99
N ARG A 262 -9.52 -22.97 0.33
CA ARG A 262 -9.98 -21.96 1.30
C ARG A 262 -9.16 -20.68 1.24
N ALA A 263 -7.84 -20.76 1.03
CA ALA A 263 -6.98 -19.59 0.87
C ALA A 263 -7.35 -18.80 -0.39
N ILE A 264 -7.57 -19.48 -1.52
CA ILE A 264 -8.03 -18.85 -2.75
C ILE A 264 -9.41 -18.19 -2.54
N ALA A 265 -10.38 -18.87 -1.93
CA ALA A 265 -11.70 -18.32 -1.65
C ALA A 265 -11.60 -17.05 -0.77
N CYS A 266 -10.71 -17.04 0.22
CA CYS A 266 -10.43 -15.87 1.05
C CYS A 266 -9.87 -14.70 0.23
N LEU A 267 -8.93 -14.94 -0.71
CA LEU A 267 -8.39 -13.92 -1.60
C LEU A 267 -9.46 -13.39 -2.56
N LEU A 268 -10.37 -14.26 -3.02
CA LEU A 268 -11.52 -13.87 -3.84
C LEU A 268 -12.58 -13.08 -3.06
N GLY A 269 -12.52 -13.07 -1.73
CA GLY A 269 -13.52 -12.43 -0.87
C GLY A 269 -14.88 -13.12 -0.88
N VAL A 270 -14.90 -14.45 -1.09
CA VAL A 270 -16.10 -15.29 -1.15
C VAL A 270 -16.01 -16.48 -0.17
N PHE A 271 -17.14 -17.11 0.12
CA PHE A 271 -17.15 -18.36 0.89
C PHE A 271 -16.50 -19.50 0.09
N PRO A 272 -15.91 -20.51 0.77
CA PRO A 272 -15.25 -21.62 0.11
C PRO A 272 -16.17 -22.34 -0.90
N PHE A 273 -15.63 -22.65 -2.05
CA PHE A 273 -16.27 -23.39 -3.15
C PHE A 273 -15.22 -24.20 -3.90
N GLU A 274 -15.64 -25.11 -4.76
CA GLU A 274 -14.73 -25.90 -5.59
C GLU A 274 -14.04 -25.03 -6.65
N ILE A 275 -12.71 -24.96 -6.58
CA ILE A 275 -11.90 -24.14 -7.50
C ILE A 275 -11.64 -24.92 -8.78
N ARG A 276 -12.15 -24.43 -9.91
CA ARG A 276 -11.80 -24.95 -11.25
C ARG A 276 -10.36 -24.58 -11.58
N ARG A 277 -9.65 -25.47 -12.23
CA ARG A 277 -8.24 -25.31 -12.55
C ARG A 277 -7.85 -26.02 -13.85
N MET A 278 -6.75 -25.55 -14.45
CA MET A 278 -6.16 -26.16 -15.63
C MET A 278 -5.37 -27.43 -15.27
N SER A 279 -4.89 -28.15 -16.29
CA SER A 279 -4.07 -29.33 -16.10
C SER A 279 -2.64 -29.01 -15.68
N PHE A 280 -1.98 -29.95 -14.97
CA PHE A 280 -0.57 -29.80 -14.54
C PHE A 280 0.42 -29.63 -15.72
N GLU A 281 0.15 -30.22 -16.87
CA GLU A 281 1.03 -30.15 -18.04
C GLU A 281 1.11 -28.72 -18.61
N GLU A 282 0.09 -27.92 -18.44
CA GLU A 282 0.04 -26.52 -18.89
C GLU A 282 0.93 -25.60 -18.04
N LEU A 283 1.29 -25.97 -16.79
CA LEU A 283 2.20 -25.21 -15.93
C LEU A 283 3.57 -24.92 -16.58
N ARG A 284 4.02 -25.78 -17.47
CA ARG A 284 5.30 -25.63 -18.16
C ARG A 284 5.33 -24.46 -19.13
N GLN A 285 4.16 -23.99 -19.59
CA GLN A 285 4.03 -22.92 -20.57
C GLN A 285 4.19 -21.52 -19.97
N ILE A 286 4.21 -21.39 -18.63
CA ILE A 286 4.43 -20.10 -17.96
C ILE A 286 5.83 -19.58 -18.34
N PRO A 287 5.94 -18.39 -18.98
CA PRO A 287 7.22 -17.88 -19.43
C PRO A 287 8.13 -17.51 -18.24
N PHE A 288 9.43 -17.59 -18.46
CA PHE A 288 10.39 -17.01 -17.53
C PHE A 288 10.49 -15.51 -17.82
N PRO A 289 10.25 -14.61 -16.81
CA PRO A 289 10.09 -13.18 -17.06
C PRO A 289 11.36 -12.45 -17.53
N LEU A 290 12.53 -13.06 -17.39
CA LEU A 290 13.83 -12.51 -17.76
C LEU A 290 14.62 -13.54 -18.56
N SER A 291 15.11 -13.14 -19.76
CA SER A 291 16.03 -13.96 -20.57
C SER A 291 17.49 -13.59 -20.39
N ASP A 292 17.83 -12.33 -20.20
CA ASP A 292 19.20 -11.79 -20.41
C ASP A 292 19.72 -10.90 -19.25
N GLY A 293 19.29 -11.17 -18.01
CA GLY A 293 19.78 -10.44 -16.83
C GLY A 293 18.78 -9.48 -16.20
N VAL A 294 19.19 -8.76 -15.16
CA VAL A 294 18.32 -7.86 -14.39
C VAL A 294 18.35 -6.46 -15.01
N PRO A 295 17.19 -5.88 -15.39
CA PRO A 295 17.16 -4.56 -16.04
C PRO A 295 17.57 -3.44 -15.07
N ALA A 296 18.39 -2.50 -15.55
CA ALA A 296 18.89 -1.36 -14.77
C ALA A 296 17.77 -0.43 -14.25
N ASN A 297 16.62 -0.39 -14.93
CA ASN A 297 15.48 0.47 -14.58
C ASN A 297 14.46 -0.21 -13.63
N MET A 298 14.71 -1.41 -13.14
CA MET A 298 13.75 -2.19 -12.37
C MET A 298 13.24 -1.47 -11.11
N LEU A 299 14.10 -0.72 -10.42
CA LEU A 299 13.71 0.03 -9.22
C LEU A 299 12.69 1.14 -9.53
N THR A 300 12.76 1.74 -10.72
CA THR A 300 11.83 2.80 -11.12
C THR A 300 10.47 2.27 -11.56
N LEU A 301 10.35 0.96 -11.82
CA LEU A 301 9.11 0.32 -12.23
C LEU A 301 8.28 -0.16 -11.04
N ARG A 302 8.93 -0.41 -9.90
CA ARG A 302 8.28 -0.96 -8.71
C ARG A 302 7.42 0.08 -7.99
N PRO A 303 6.13 -0.22 -7.75
CA PRO A 303 5.25 0.72 -7.07
C PRO A 303 5.60 0.94 -5.58
N ASP A 304 6.16 -0.05 -4.88
CA ASP A 304 6.59 0.08 -3.48
C ASP A 304 7.77 1.06 -3.34
N VAL A 305 8.74 1.02 -4.25
CA VAL A 305 9.86 1.97 -4.29
C VAL A 305 9.36 3.37 -4.63
N ARG A 306 8.44 3.50 -5.59
CA ARG A 306 7.81 4.79 -5.94
C ARG A 306 6.98 5.37 -4.82
N ALA A 307 6.25 4.54 -4.08
CA ALA A 307 5.50 4.98 -2.90
C ALA A 307 6.43 5.56 -1.83
N ALA A 308 7.56 4.89 -1.55
CA ALA A 308 8.58 5.36 -0.61
C ALA A 308 9.26 6.66 -1.09
N GLU A 309 9.54 6.80 -2.40
CA GLU A 309 10.06 8.04 -3.00
C GLU A 309 9.08 9.21 -2.81
N MET A 310 7.78 9.00 -3.03
CA MET A 310 6.74 10.02 -2.85
C MET A 310 6.60 10.42 -1.38
N GLU A 311 6.72 9.49 -0.43
CA GLU A 311 6.69 9.82 1.00
C GLU A 311 7.93 10.62 1.43
N LEU A 312 9.11 10.33 0.85
CA LEU A 312 10.30 11.14 1.04
C LEU A 312 10.09 12.58 0.52
N LEU A 313 9.47 12.75 -0.65
CA LEU A 313 9.13 14.07 -1.19
C LEU A 313 8.12 14.81 -0.28
N ALA A 314 7.13 14.10 0.27
CA ALA A 314 6.19 14.67 1.22
C ALA A 314 6.89 15.18 2.48
N SER A 315 7.78 14.38 3.05
CA SER A 315 8.53 14.75 4.27
C SER A 315 9.46 15.95 4.05
N LYS A 316 10.08 16.07 2.85
CA LYS A 316 10.85 17.27 2.47
C LYS A 316 9.98 18.53 2.45
N ALA A 317 8.77 18.43 1.90
CA ALA A 317 7.83 19.53 1.87
C ALA A 317 7.36 19.92 3.30
N ASP A 318 7.18 18.95 4.20
CA ASP A 318 6.83 19.21 5.61
C ASP A 318 7.94 19.93 6.36
N VAL A 319 9.21 19.58 6.15
CA VAL A 319 10.35 20.33 6.74
C VAL A 319 10.33 21.78 6.28
N MET A 320 10.05 22.03 4.98
CA MET A 320 9.96 23.40 4.47
C MET A 320 8.75 24.15 5.05
N ALA A 321 7.60 23.48 5.22
CA ALA A 321 6.42 24.06 5.87
C ALA A 321 6.69 24.39 7.35
N ALA A 322 7.36 23.50 8.09
CA ALA A 322 7.76 23.73 9.46
C ALA A 322 8.79 24.87 9.60
N LYS A 323 9.72 24.99 8.65
CA LYS A 323 10.64 26.14 8.59
C LYS A 323 9.89 27.44 8.32
N ALA A 324 8.89 27.43 7.45
CA ALA A 324 8.08 28.63 7.17
C ALA A 324 7.27 29.10 8.38
N ALA A 325 6.98 28.23 9.35
CA ALA A 325 6.27 28.59 10.58
C ALA A 325 7.07 29.50 11.53
N PHE A 326 8.38 29.69 11.33
CA PHE A 326 9.18 30.66 12.08
C PHE A 326 8.98 32.11 11.66
N TYR A 327 8.42 32.34 10.46
CA TYR A 327 8.21 33.66 9.90
C TYR A 327 6.83 34.22 10.29
N PRO A 328 6.67 35.57 10.29
CA PRO A 328 5.39 36.20 10.56
C PRO A 328 4.29 35.79 9.61
N SER A 329 3.09 35.53 10.09
CA SER A 329 1.91 35.28 9.25
C SER A 329 1.12 36.56 9.04
N LEU A 330 0.62 36.80 7.81
CA LEU A 330 -0.31 37.84 7.47
C LEU A 330 -1.73 37.24 7.42
N VAL A 331 -2.58 37.72 8.30
CA VAL A 331 -4.00 37.32 8.34
C VAL A 331 -4.86 38.51 7.96
N LEU A 332 -5.75 38.30 7.00
CA LEU A 332 -6.79 39.25 6.60
C LEU A 332 -8.12 38.76 7.13
N GLY A 333 -8.84 39.67 7.80
CA GLY A 333 -10.18 39.44 8.31
C GLY A 333 -11.15 40.48 7.76
N ALA A 334 -12.38 40.06 7.51
CA ALA A 334 -13.48 40.96 7.24
C ALA A 334 -14.74 40.41 7.92
N GLY A 335 -15.48 41.27 8.55
CA GLY A 335 -16.76 40.93 9.14
C GLY A 335 -17.84 41.87 8.64
N GLY A 336 -19.06 41.37 8.54
CA GLY A 336 -20.22 42.20 8.23
C GLY A 336 -21.51 41.52 8.62
N GLY A 337 -22.46 42.30 9.04
CA GLY A 337 -23.72 41.72 9.51
C GLY A 337 -24.70 42.73 10.08
N PHE A 338 -25.61 42.23 10.88
CA PHE A 338 -26.59 43.00 11.59
C PHE A 338 -26.44 42.77 13.09
N ASN A 339 -26.35 43.86 13.85
CA ASN A 339 -26.28 43.83 15.29
C ASN A 339 -27.24 44.85 15.90
N SER A 340 -28.00 44.46 16.92
CA SER A 340 -28.92 45.34 17.63
C SER A 340 -29.22 44.82 19.02
N PHE A 341 -29.45 45.74 19.97
CA PHE A 341 -29.99 45.43 21.29
C PHE A 341 -31.51 45.29 21.30
N ASP A 342 -32.19 45.70 20.21
CA ASP A 342 -33.63 45.57 20.02
C ASP A 342 -33.93 44.58 18.88
N LEU A 343 -34.62 43.50 19.22
CA LEU A 343 -34.98 42.46 18.27
C LEU A 343 -35.84 42.99 17.11
N GLY A 344 -36.72 43.98 17.38
CA GLY A 344 -37.58 44.59 16.36
C GLY A 344 -36.82 45.43 15.34
N LYS A 345 -35.58 45.82 15.66
CA LYS A 345 -34.70 46.63 14.81
C LYS A 345 -33.51 45.88 14.26
N TRP A 346 -33.40 44.59 14.54
CA TRP A 346 -32.24 43.78 14.19
C TRP A 346 -31.84 43.89 12.71
N PHE A 347 -32.79 43.86 11.79
CA PHE A 347 -32.53 43.94 10.35
C PHE A 347 -32.78 45.32 9.74
N THR A 348 -32.75 46.39 10.52
CA THR A 348 -33.00 47.75 10.04
C THR A 348 -31.75 48.34 9.38
N ALA A 349 -31.68 48.35 8.05
CA ALA A 349 -30.58 49.00 7.33
C ALA A 349 -30.79 50.49 7.16
N PRO A 350 -29.76 51.35 7.29
CA PRO A 350 -28.37 51.05 7.66
C PRO A 350 -28.15 51.02 9.18
N ALA A 351 -29.15 51.24 10.04
CA ALA A 351 -29.01 51.54 11.46
C ALA A 351 -28.40 50.36 12.27
N SER A 352 -28.70 49.13 11.88
CA SER A 352 -28.15 47.90 12.53
C SER A 352 -27.06 47.20 11.72
N LEU A 353 -26.67 47.78 10.58
CA LEU A 353 -25.57 47.22 9.75
C LEU A 353 -24.24 47.53 10.40
N VAL A 354 -23.42 46.48 10.63
CA VAL A 354 -22.09 46.58 11.16
C VAL A 354 -21.09 45.90 10.21
N TYR A 355 -19.90 46.44 10.11
CA TYR A 355 -18.80 45.80 9.37
C TYR A 355 -17.45 46.13 10.04
N ASP A 356 -16.52 45.22 9.86
CA ASP A 356 -15.13 45.41 10.24
C ASP A 356 -14.17 44.86 9.17
N LEU A 357 -13.05 45.51 9.02
CA LEU A 357 -11.94 45.07 8.16
C LEU A 357 -10.67 45.08 8.99
N ALA A 358 -9.98 43.95 9.03
CA ALA A 358 -8.77 43.80 9.79
C ALA A 358 -7.66 43.21 8.93
N ALA A 359 -6.45 43.71 9.06
CA ALA A 359 -5.24 43.13 8.52
C ALA A 359 -4.19 43.10 9.64
N GLY A 360 -3.68 41.93 9.95
CA GLY A 360 -2.76 41.76 11.04
C GLY A 360 -1.54 40.93 10.66
N ILE A 361 -0.34 41.36 11.07
CA ILE A 361 0.89 40.56 10.97
C ILE A 361 1.21 40.04 12.36
N THR A 362 1.26 38.73 12.52
CA THR A 362 1.60 38.11 13.80
C THR A 362 2.91 37.35 13.66
N ALA A 363 3.93 37.76 14.46
CA ALA A 363 5.22 37.09 14.53
C ALA A 363 5.32 36.24 15.80
N PRO A 364 5.72 34.96 15.72
CA PRO A 364 5.93 34.14 16.90
C PRO A 364 7.25 34.57 17.59
N VAL A 365 7.17 35.25 18.77
CA VAL A 365 8.36 35.68 19.54
C VAL A 365 8.76 34.60 20.55
N PHE A 366 7.80 34.08 21.30
CA PHE A 366 8.02 33.03 22.27
C PHE A 366 6.84 32.07 22.32
N GLN A 367 7.04 30.84 21.84
CA GLN A 367 6.02 29.79 21.79
C GLN A 367 6.42 28.51 22.52
N ARG A 368 7.06 28.64 23.67
CA ARG A 368 7.42 27.49 24.55
C ARG A 368 8.08 26.33 23.78
N ASN A 369 8.98 26.62 22.83
CA ASN A 369 9.68 25.69 21.96
C ASN A 369 8.77 24.94 20.93
N GLN A 370 7.49 25.23 20.82
CA GLN A 370 6.57 24.50 19.96
C GLN A 370 7.03 24.45 18.49
N ILE A 371 7.33 25.61 17.89
CA ILE A 371 7.78 25.68 16.47
C ILE A 371 9.12 24.96 16.29
N ARG A 372 10.05 25.12 17.25
CA ARG A 372 11.35 24.44 17.19
C ARG A 372 11.22 22.93 17.28
N SER A 373 10.31 22.45 18.14
CA SER A 373 10.00 21.03 18.27
C SER A 373 9.40 20.48 16.98
N MET A 374 8.37 21.15 16.41
CA MET A 374 7.77 20.77 15.13
C MET A 374 8.80 20.69 13.98
N TRP A 375 9.73 21.65 13.92
CA TRP A 375 10.80 21.62 12.91
C TRP A 375 11.78 20.48 13.13
N ASN A 376 12.19 20.20 14.37
CA ASN A 376 13.06 19.07 14.68
C ASN A 376 12.39 17.73 14.39
N GLU A 377 11.10 17.59 14.68
CA GLU A 377 10.27 16.43 14.37
C GLU A 377 10.18 16.22 12.86
N ALA A 378 9.88 17.27 12.10
CA ALA A 378 9.81 17.18 10.64
C ALA A 378 11.16 16.73 10.03
N ARG A 379 12.30 17.26 10.55
CA ARG A 379 13.64 16.82 10.12
C ARG A 379 13.93 15.37 10.48
N ALA A 380 13.50 14.92 11.65
CA ALA A 380 13.65 13.52 12.04
C ALA A 380 12.81 12.62 11.15
N SER A 381 11.56 12.99 10.86
CA SER A 381 10.66 12.28 9.95
C SER A 381 11.22 12.21 8.53
N GLN A 382 11.86 13.28 8.04
CA GLN A 382 12.53 13.26 6.73
C GLN A 382 13.68 12.23 6.70
N ARG A 383 14.51 12.17 7.76
CA ARG A 383 15.59 11.17 7.84
C ARG A 383 15.06 9.74 7.90
N ILE A 384 13.93 9.55 8.60
CA ILE A 384 13.25 8.24 8.64
C ILE A 384 12.76 7.87 7.23
N ALA A 385 12.08 8.80 6.54
CA ALA A 385 11.59 8.55 5.18
C ALA A 385 12.74 8.27 4.18
N LEU A 386 13.87 8.95 4.31
CA LEU A 386 15.07 8.68 3.50
C LEU A 386 15.61 7.27 3.77
N SER A 387 15.73 6.87 5.05
CA SER A 387 16.19 5.53 5.40
C SER A 387 15.22 4.44 4.89
N GLN A 388 13.92 4.68 5.01
CA GLN A 388 12.89 3.77 4.48
C GLN A 388 12.94 3.63 2.96
N TYR A 389 13.18 4.73 2.24
CA TYR A 389 13.36 4.70 0.80
C TYR A 389 14.57 3.84 0.41
N HIS A 390 15.74 4.04 1.03
CA HIS A 390 16.93 3.25 0.76
C HIS A 390 16.73 1.77 1.15
N GLU A 391 16.11 1.48 2.27
CA GLU A 391 15.79 0.13 2.71
C GLU A 391 14.87 -0.58 1.71
N THR A 392 13.80 0.10 1.25
CA THR A 392 12.87 -0.46 0.26
C THR A 392 13.57 -0.73 -1.08
N ALA A 393 14.40 0.20 -1.55
CA ALA A 393 15.18 0.02 -2.77
C ALA A 393 16.17 -1.16 -2.66
N LEU A 394 16.87 -1.29 -1.52
CA LEU A 394 17.79 -2.41 -1.28
C LEU A 394 17.05 -3.75 -1.24
N LYS A 395 15.94 -3.82 -0.51
CA LYS A 395 15.10 -5.04 -0.47
C LYS A 395 14.56 -5.40 -1.84
N ALA A 396 14.11 -4.41 -2.61
CA ALA A 396 13.64 -4.62 -3.98
C ALA A 396 14.72 -5.18 -4.90
N TYR A 397 15.95 -4.67 -4.78
CA TYR A 397 17.09 -5.15 -5.55
C TYR A 397 17.48 -6.58 -5.19
N THR A 398 17.63 -6.87 -3.90
CA THR A 398 17.99 -8.20 -3.43
C THR A 398 16.93 -9.24 -3.75
N GLU A 399 15.63 -8.89 -3.61
CA GLU A 399 14.50 -9.77 -3.99
C GLU A 399 14.57 -10.21 -5.45
N VAL A 400 14.85 -9.28 -6.37
CA VAL A 400 14.95 -9.61 -7.80
C VAL A 400 16.16 -10.52 -8.07
N LEU A 401 17.31 -10.21 -7.49
CA LEU A 401 18.51 -11.05 -7.66
C LEU A 401 18.30 -12.46 -7.12
N ASP A 402 17.75 -12.58 -5.92
CA ASP A 402 17.50 -13.88 -5.29
C ASP A 402 16.52 -14.72 -6.11
N LEU A 403 15.44 -14.12 -6.58
CA LEU A 403 14.44 -14.80 -7.40
C LEU A 403 14.99 -15.17 -8.79
N TYR A 404 15.79 -14.32 -9.39
CA TYR A 404 16.44 -14.60 -10.67
C TYR A 404 17.43 -15.77 -10.57
N CYS A 405 18.38 -15.71 -9.63
CA CYS A 405 19.35 -16.77 -9.42
C CYS A 405 18.67 -18.09 -9.00
N ALA A 406 17.70 -18.02 -8.09
CA ALA A 406 16.93 -19.19 -7.68
C ALA A 406 16.12 -19.78 -8.83
N GLY A 407 15.57 -18.94 -9.72
CA GLY A 407 14.84 -19.38 -10.90
C GLY A 407 15.72 -20.14 -11.90
N LEU A 408 16.91 -19.60 -12.21
CA LEU A 408 17.87 -20.28 -13.09
C LEU A 408 18.29 -21.63 -12.53
N ASN A 409 18.64 -21.70 -11.24
CA ASN A 409 18.99 -22.95 -10.58
C ASN A 409 17.82 -23.95 -10.61
N GLN A 410 16.60 -23.48 -10.44
CA GLN A 410 15.42 -24.34 -10.44
C GLN A 410 15.13 -24.93 -11.83
N VAL A 411 15.38 -24.20 -12.91
CA VAL A 411 15.25 -24.71 -14.29
C VAL A 411 16.21 -25.92 -14.48
N GLU A 412 17.45 -25.82 -14.05
CA GLU A 412 18.41 -26.93 -14.14
C GLU A 412 18.01 -28.10 -13.22
N ARG A 413 17.50 -27.82 -12.01
CA ARG A 413 16.96 -28.86 -11.13
C ARG A 413 15.79 -29.63 -11.75
N VAL A 414 14.87 -28.95 -12.47
CA VAL A 414 13.79 -29.61 -13.19
C VAL A 414 14.37 -30.59 -14.22
N ARG A 415 15.36 -30.15 -15.04
CA ARG A 415 15.98 -30.98 -16.06
C ARG A 415 16.66 -32.22 -15.44
N LEU A 416 17.42 -32.07 -14.37
CA LEU A 416 18.10 -33.18 -13.68
C LEU A 416 17.06 -34.15 -13.10
N LYS A 417 16.00 -33.64 -12.47
CA LYS A 417 14.98 -34.48 -11.82
C LYS A 417 14.15 -35.26 -12.83
N GLU A 418 13.91 -34.73 -14.02
CA GLU A 418 13.22 -35.43 -15.11
C GLU A 418 14.08 -36.67 -15.55
N VAL A 419 15.38 -36.49 -15.72
CA VAL A 419 16.26 -37.59 -16.08
C VAL A 419 16.34 -38.67 -14.96
N GLU A 420 16.42 -38.23 -13.71
CA GLU A 420 16.42 -39.11 -12.53
C GLU A 420 15.12 -39.92 -12.44
N THR A 421 13.96 -39.28 -12.59
CA THR A 421 12.66 -39.96 -12.51
C THR A 421 12.47 -40.99 -13.61
N VAL A 422 12.92 -40.71 -14.84
CA VAL A 422 12.94 -41.70 -15.93
C VAL A 422 13.84 -42.88 -15.61
N ALA A 423 14.99 -42.64 -14.97
CA ALA A 423 15.91 -43.75 -14.56
C ALA A 423 15.26 -44.63 -13.47
N HIS A 424 14.58 -44.02 -12.50
CA HIS A 424 13.85 -44.76 -11.46
C HIS A 424 12.65 -45.54 -12.06
N GLN A 425 11.94 -44.99 -13.01
CA GLN A 425 10.86 -45.68 -13.70
C GLN A 425 11.36 -46.94 -14.43
N ARG A 426 12.53 -46.85 -15.11
CA ARG A 426 13.17 -48.01 -15.74
C ARG A 426 13.60 -49.03 -14.68
N SER A 427 14.11 -48.57 -13.54
CA SER A 427 14.52 -49.47 -12.42
C SER A 427 13.31 -50.25 -11.89
N VAL A 428 12.13 -49.65 -11.77
CA VAL A 428 10.87 -50.33 -11.39
C VAL A 428 10.52 -51.41 -12.40
N THR A 429 10.59 -51.10 -13.71
CA THR A 429 10.32 -52.10 -14.78
C THR A 429 11.27 -53.26 -14.69
N ASN A 430 12.57 -53.00 -14.64
CA ASN A 430 13.60 -54.02 -14.57
C ASN A 430 13.49 -54.87 -13.28
N ALA A 431 13.27 -54.25 -12.10
CA ALA A 431 13.08 -54.97 -10.84
C ALA A 431 11.87 -55.93 -10.90
N ASN A 432 10.76 -55.52 -11.48
CA ASN A 432 9.59 -56.35 -11.62
C ASN A 432 9.84 -57.54 -12.56
N GLU A 433 10.59 -57.36 -13.67
CA GLU A 433 10.96 -58.45 -14.59
C GLU A 433 11.92 -59.43 -13.95
N LEU A 434 12.97 -58.97 -13.29
CA LEU A 434 13.93 -59.78 -12.56
C LEU A 434 13.28 -60.56 -11.41
N PHE A 435 12.34 -59.94 -10.72
CA PHE A 435 11.56 -60.61 -9.67
C PHE A 435 10.75 -61.79 -10.22
N LYS A 436 10.06 -61.63 -11.38
CA LYS A 436 9.34 -62.73 -12.04
C LYS A 436 10.25 -63.88 -12.42
N LEU A 437 11.53 -63.61 -12.67
CA LEU A 437 12.54 -64.60 -13.03
C LEU A 437 13.29 -65.16 -11.82
N ASN A 438 12.92 -64.76 -10.56
CA ASN A 438 13.58 -65.10 -9.28
C ASN A 438 15.07 -64.66 -9.18
N TYR A 439 15.48 -63.63 -9.95
CA TYR A 439 16.86 -63.08 -9.83
C TYR A 439 16.98 -62.06 -8.71
N VAL A 440 15.92 -61.43 -8.29
CA VAL A 440 15.89 -60.45 -7.17
C VAL A 440 14.74 -60.78 -6.22
N GLY A 441 14.88 -60.36 -4.95
CA GLY A 441 13.86 -60.52 -3.96
C GLY A 441 12.81 -59.39 -3.99
N PHE A 442 11.78 -59.50 -3.15
CA PHE A 442 10.72 -58.49 -3.03
C PHE A 442 11.24 -57.13 -2.53
N LEU A 443 12.34 -57.13 -1.75
CA LEU A 443 12.94 -55.90 -1.18
C LEU A 443 13.45 -54.94 -2.27
N GLU A 444 14.05 -55.51 -3.32
CA GLU A 444 14.54 -54.74 -4.47
C GLU A 444 13.36 -54.08 -5.24
N VAL A 445 12.28 -54.82 -5.41
CA VAL A 445 11.06 -54.30 -6.05
C VAL A 445 10.44 -53.22 -5.19
N LEU A 446 10.35 -53.42 -3.87
CA LEU A 446 9.80 -52.44 -2.92
C LEU A 446 10.64 -51.14 -2.95
N SER A 447 11.99 -51.28 -2.84
CA SER A 447 12.92 -50.16 -2.86
C SER A 447 12.89 -49.38 -4.18
N ALA A 448 12.80 -50.07 -5.34
CA ALA A 448 12.66 -49.41 -6.65
C ALA A 448 11.40 -48.60 -6.75
N ASN A 449 10.27 -49.16 -6.30
CA ASN A 449 8.97 -48.46 -6.28
C ASN A 449 8.95 -47.24 -5.33
N GLU A 450 9.64 -47.35 -4.16
CA GLU A 450 9.76 -46.21 -3.22
C GLU A 450 10.50 -45.05 -3.83
N ARG A 451 11.70 -45.34 -4.37
CA ARG A 451 12.52 -44.30 -5.02
C ARG A 451 11.82 -43.64 -6.20
N TYR A 452 11.07 -44.42 -6.99
CA TYR A 452 10.30 -43.86 -8.10
C TYR A 452 9.17 -42.94 -7.60
N LEU A 453 8.38 -43.37 -6.61
CA LEU A 453 7.33 -42.57 -6.03
C LEU A 453 7.86 -41.26 -5.44
N ASP A 454 8.90 -41.33 -4.61
CA ASP A 454 9.50 -40.15 -3.98
C ASP A 454 10.10 -39.21 -5.04
N SER A 455 10.76 -39.76 -6.08
CA SER A 455 11.30 -38.97 -7.20
C SER A 455 10.18 -38.25 -7.99
N GLU A 456 9.06 -38.93 -8.24
CA GLU A 456 7.93 -38.37 -8.98
C GLU A 456 7.23 -37.25 -8.17
N LEU A 457 7.02 -37.45 -6.86
CA LEU A 457 6.47 -36.44 -5.98
C LEU A 457 7.39 -35.21 -5.91
N GLU A 458 8.70 -35.43 -5.75
CA GLU A 458 9.67 -34.33 -5.74
C GLU A 458 9.75 -33.61 -7.09
N ARG A 459 9.60 -34.33 -8.23
CA ARG A 459 9.53 -33.72 -9.55
C ARG A 459 8.35 -32.74 -9.67
N ILE A 460 7.18 -33.12 -9.14
CA ILE A 460 6.00 -32.25 -9.11
C ILE A 460 6.27 -31.00 -8.27
N ASP A 461 6.86 -31.19 -7.08
CA ASP A 461 7.18 -30.08 -6.17
C ASP A 461 8.18 -29.10 -6.79
N ILE A 462 9.23 -29.58 -7.46
CA ILE A 462 10.25 -28.77 -8.13
C ILE A 462 9.64 -27.96 -9.29
N ILE A 463 8.73 -28.55 -10.09
CA ILE A 463 8.05 -27.84 -11.18
C ILE A 463 7.11 -26.76 -10.61
N THR A 464 6.34 -27.09 -9.60
CA THR A 464 5.44 -26.13 -8.92
C THR A 464 6.20 -24.96 -8.31
N ASP A 465 7.35 -25.25 -7.63
CA ASP A 465 8.21 -24.21 -7.06
C ASP A 465 8.86 -23.32 -8.15
N LEU A 466 9.22 -23.88 -9.31
CA LEU A 466 9.66 -23.10 -10.46
C LEU A 466 8.57 -22.11 -10.93
N CYS A 467 7.31 -22.56 -11.03
CA CYS A 467 6.19 -21.69 -11.39
C CYS A 467 6.01 -20.57 -10.35
N ARG A 468 6.07 -20.89 -9.06
CA ARG A 468 6.04 -19.93 -7.96
C ARG A 468 7.14 -18.87 -8.11
N LYS A 469 8.39 -19.29 -8.38
CA LYS A 469 9.52 -18.35 -8.57
C LYS A 469 9.31 -17.44 -9.78
N LYS A 470 8.78 -17.95 -10.89
CA LYS A 470 8.45 -17.16 -12.08
C LYS A 470 7.43 -16.05 -11.75
N ILE A 471 6.37 -16.38 -10.99
CA ILE A 471 5.33 -15.44 -10.58
C ILE A 471 5.89 -14.36 -9.65
N LEU A 472 6.67 -14.78 -8.64
CA LEU A 472 7.28 -13.84 -7.69
C LEU A 472 8.29 -12.91 -8.38
N LEU A 473 9.07 -13.43 -9.34
CA LEU A 473 9.98 -12.62 -10.15
C LEU A 473 9.21 -11.63 -11.02
N TYR A 474 8.11 -12.05 -11.66
CA TYR A 474 7.24 -11.16 -12.41
C TYR A 474 6.73 -10.00 -11.53
N ARG A 475 6.26 -10.28 -10.31
CA ARG A 475 5.88 -9.25 -9.32
C ARG A 475 7.05 -8.35 -8.96
N ALA A 476 8.22 -8.94 -8.64
CA ALA A 476 9.40 -8.20 -8.22
C ALA A 476 9.93 -7.24 -9.30
N LEU A 477 9.65 -7.50 -10.56
CA LEU A 477 9.93 -6.61 -11.70
C LEU A 477 8.89 -5.51 -11.89
N GLY A 478 7.88 -5.40 -11.02
CA GLY A 478 6.80 -4.42 -11.09
C GLY A 478 5.61 -4.86 -11.94
N GLY A 479 5.49 -6.14 -12.23
CA GLY A 479 4.32 -6.70 -12.92
C GLY A 479 3.07 -6.73 -12.05
N GLY A 480 1.89 -6.82 -12.67
CA GLY A 480 0.61 -6.92 -11.97
C GLY A 480 -0.06 -5.57 -11.64
N CYS A 481 0.48 -4.46 -12.18
CA CYS A 481 -0.05 -3.11 -11.91
C CYS A 481 -0.82 -2.58 -13.11
#